data_8e6929c539c8e2fea211634cdfed54c3
#
_entry.id   8e6929c539c8e2fea211634cdfed54c3
#
_cell.length_a   1.000
_cell.length_b   1.000
_cell.length_c   1.000
_cell.angle_alpha   90.00
_cell.angle_beta   90.00
_cell.angle_gamma   90.00
#
_symmetry.space_group_name_H-M   'P 1'
#
loop_
_entity.id
_entity.type
_entity.pdbx_description
1 polymer ?
#
loop_
_entity_poly.entity_id
_entity_poly.type
_entity_poly.pdbx_seq_one_letter_code
_entity_poly.pdbx_strand_id
1 'polypeptide(L)'
;MPLGKGVLRLLATTDLHSNLLSYDYYADRPDPSIGLSRVASLIAEARQEVREAGGTVLLLDNGDGLQGAPIGEISSDDPIVPHPLMQAFNVLQYDAIGLGNHDFNFGLETLEQVLEQAPCPVICSNMTAVEEGRELPFARTTILEREVPACAGAPPLRIGILSVLPPQTVTWDAHLLEGQVVVADMVQAAAAAASALRREGCDIVIALAHTGVGGLERVPGMENALLPIAATAGIDAVIGGHTHKTLPDPEHSFTKPVVMPGAHGSHLGQIDLQVSHGPEGWRLENWDARLKPICSRAENGDLMSLVEEDAELTRALGPAHDSTRERMRQPVGFSDVPLHSFFTFFGPDLGLELAAAAQAAAVRPLLEGTEVGKLPLLSAAAPGKFGGRSGPGHYTDIGRGDLCMRNVADLHIFPNELRLVVATGAQVLDWLEMSAGVFKQVRPGSTEQELVDPSRAGHNFDVLFGLQYEIDLSAPPRFSSSGVRINPAAGRIRRLRVHGRPVAPAQRFAVVVNSYRVSGGGNFQMVKDAESIPLPPVRIRDVIRDYVAGRLPEDPLAQEEYPWRFAELNNAEAAAYTSPEAVQYLDELPEGQVRNCGMTPKGFLKLMLAL
;
A
#
# COMPACT_ATOMS: atom_id res chain seq x y z
N MET A 1 -1.56 6.59 -50.17
CA MET A 1 -0.25 6.40 -49.53
C MET A 1 -0.45 6.69 -48.02
N PRO A 2 0.19 6.03 -47.11
CA PRO A 2 0.12 6.40 -45.71
C PRO A 2 0.61 7.85 -45.54
N LEU A 3 -0.10 8.66 -44.73
CA LEU A 3 0.17 10.07 -44.51
C LEU A 3 1.37 10.34 -43.57
N GLY A 4 2.19 9.32 -43.30
CA GLY A 4 3.35 9.41 -42.41
C GLY A 4 3.25 8.40 -41.26
N LYS A 5 4.32 8.34 -40.48
CA LYS A 5 4.38 7.59 -39.22
C LYS A 5 4.67 8.55 -38.08
N GLY A 6 3.92 8.44 -37.00
CA GLY A 6 4.10 9.27 -35.82
C GLY A 6 4.20 8.43 -34.56
N VAL A 7 4.50 9.07 -33.44
CA VAL A 7 4.59 8.44 -32.13
C VAL A 7 3.54 9.06 -31.21
N LEU A 8 2.72 8.20 -30.61
CA LEU A 8 1.97 8.53 -29.39
C LEU A 8 2.78 7.98 -28.20
N ARG A 9 3.32 8.86 -27.37
CA ARG A 9 4.00 8.51 -26.13
C ARG A 9 3.04 8.58 -24.95
N LEU A 10 2.89 7.49 -24.24
CA LEU A 10 2.19 7.45 -22.96
C LEU A 10 3.22 7.54 -21.84
N LEU A 11 3.07 8.52 -20.98
CA LEU A 11 3.81 8.69 -19.74
C LEU A 11 2.89 8.29 -18.59
N ALA A 12 3.37 7.52 -17.64
CA ALA A 12 2.54 6.94 -16.60
C ALA A 12 3.16 7.07 -15.21
N THR A 13 2.32 7.48 -14.25
CA THR A 13 2.54 7.35 -12.82
C THR A 13 1.49 6.43 -12.20
N THR A 14 1.77 5.86 -11.04
CA THR A 14 0.87 5.02 -10.25
C THR A 14 1.35 5.02 -8.81
N ASP A 15 0.46 4.73 -7.87
CA ASP A 15 0.82 4.48 -6.46
C ASP A 15 1.73 5.61 -5.90
N LEU A 16 1.39 6.86 -6.21
CA LEU A 16 2.15 8.03 -5.74
C LEU A 16 2.09 8.15 -4.22
N HIS A 17 0.98 7.73 -3.61
CA HIS A 17 0.79 7.79 -2.17
C HIS A 17 1.23 9.15 -1.59
N SER A 18 0.83 10.23 -2.26
CA SER A 18 1.18 11.61 -1.92
C SER A 18 2.67 11.90 -1.77
N ASN A 19 3.57 11.07 -2.34
CA ASN A 19 5.01 11.39 -2.41
C ASN A 19 5.25 12.41 -3.55
N LEU A 20 4.88 13.65 -3.30
CA LEU A 20 4.90 14.71 -4.30
C LEU A 20 6.27 15.38 -4.44
N LEU A 21 7.02 15.46 -3.35
CA LEU A 21 8.38 15.98 -3.26
C LEU A 21 9.35 14.87 -2.85
N SER A 22 10.65 15.06 -3.12
CA SER A 22 11.71 14.14 -2.70
C SER A 22 12.03 14.32 -1.21
N TYR A 23 11.04 14.05 -0.35
CA TYR A 23 11.13 14.30 1.07
C TYR A 23 10.37 13.27 1.91
N ASP A 24 11.10 12.62 2.82
CA ASP A 24 10.51 11.75 3.83
C ASP A 24 10.05 12.58 5.03
N TYR A 25 8.74 12.78 5.17
CA TYR A 25 8.13 13.55 6.26
C TYR A 25 8.19 12.82 7.62
N TYR A 26 8.36 11.52 7.63
CA TYR A 26 8.49 10.73 8.85
C TYR A 26 9.91 10.85 9.42
N ALA A 27 10.93 10.74 8.57
CA ALA A 27 12.32 10.94 8.94
C ALA A 27 12.74 12.42 8.97
N ASP A 28 11.91 13.35 8.46
CA ASP A 28 12.14 14.79 8.32
C ASP A 28 13.44 15.10 7.57
N ARG A 29 13.67 14.43 6.45
CA ARG A 29 14.88 14.59 5.61
C ARG A 29 14.57 14.39 4.12
N PRO A 30 15.42 14.94 3.22
CA PRO A 30 15.35 14.61 1.80
C PRO A 30 15.54 13.12 1.54
N ASP A 31 14.79 12.57 0.56
CA ASP A 31 14.96 11.21 0.06
C ASP A 31 14.99 11.22 -1.48
N PRO A 32 16.12 10.93 -2.12
CA PRO A 32 16.24 10.97 -3.57
C PRO A 32 15.54 9.81 -4.29
N SER A 33 15.05 8.82 -3.58
CA SER A 33 14.41 7.63 -4.15
C SER A 33 12.91 7.77 -4.39
N ILE A 34 12.29 8.86 -3.90
CA ILE A 34 10.87 9.16 -4.02
C ILE A 34 10.64 10.57 -4.59
N GLY A 35 9.44 10.81 -5.05
CA GLY A 35 8.94 12.15 -5.34
C GLY A 35 8.53 12.40 -6.78
N LEU A 36 7.29 12.82 -6.96
CA LEU A 36 6.76 13.26 -8.25
C LEU A 36 7.56 14.45 -8.82
N SER A 37 8.16 15.28 -7.96
CA SER A 37 9.01 16.40 -8.37
C SER A 37 10.22 16.00 -9.23
N ARG A 38 10.79 14.81 -9.00
CA ARG A 38 11.85 14.26 -9.84
C ARG A 38 11.30 13.61 -11.11
N VAL A 39 10.17 12.91 -11.01
CA VAL A 39 9.46 12.37 -12.18
C VAL A 39 9.06 13.50 -13.12
N ALA A 40 8.72 14.69 -12.61
CA ALA A 40 8.38 15.87 -13.39
C ALA A 40 9.50 16.29 -14.36
N SER A 41 10.76 16.21 -13.95
CA SER A 41 11.90 16.47 -14.83
C SER A 41 11.99 15.45 -15.98
N LEU A 42 11.74 14.15 -15.70
CA LEU A 42 11.66 13.10 -16.74
C LEU A 42 10.46 13.32 -17.68
N ILE A 43 9.33 13.81 -17.17
CA ILE A 43 8.16 14.16 -17.98
C ILE A 43 8.50 15.32 -18.92
N ALA A 44 9.17 16.36 -18.42
CA ALA A 44 9.58 17.51 -19.22
C ALA A 44 10.53 17.11 -20.35
N GLU A 45 11.55 16.27 -20.03
CA GLU A 45 12.47 15.71 -21.01
C GLU A 45 11.73 14.89 -22.07
N ALA A 46 10.86 13.96 -21.66
CA ALA A 46 10.12 13.09 -22.57
C ALA A 46 9.17 13.87 -23.50
N ARG A 47 8.54 14.96 -22.99
CA ARG A 47 7.71 15.86 -23.79
C ARG A 47 8.55 16.62 -24.86
N GLN A 48 9.75 17.05 -24.48
CA GLN A 48 10.65 17.73 -25.40
C GLN A 48 11.09 16.78 -26.54
N GLU A 49 11.56 15.57 -26.20
CA GLU A 49 11.96 14.54 -27.18
C GLU A 49 10.86 14.27 -28.21
N VAL A 50 9.62 14.07 -27.75
CA VAL A 50 8.48 13.73 -28.63
C VAL A 50 8.08 14.92 -29.50
N ARG A 51 8.13 16.13 -28.96
CA ARG A 51 7.85 17.37 -29.72
C ARG A 51 8.84 17.53 -30.89
N GLU A 52 10.11 17.29 -30.63
CA GLU A 52 11.16 17.36 -31.66
C GLU A 52 11.00 16.27 -32.73
N ALA A 53 10.46 15.10 -32.35
CA ALA A 53 10.15 14.00 -33.26
C ALA A 53 8.81 14.14 -34.00
N GLY A 54 8.03 15.23 -33.77
CA GLY A 54 6.72 15.44 -34.37
C GLY A 54 5.66 14.45 -33.89
N GLY A 55 5.80 13.89 -32.70
CA GLY A 55 4.83 13.03 -32.03
C GLY A 55 3.89 13.79 -31.08
N THR A 56 3.12 13.04 -30.33
CA THR A 56 2.24 13.57 -29.27
C THR A 56 2.38 12.76 -27.97
N VAL A 57 2.06 13.38 -26.84
CA VAL A 57 2.22 12.80 -25.51
C VAL A 57 0.89 12.80 -24.76
N LEU A 58 0.62 11.75 -24.00
CA LEU A 58 -0.35 11.72 -22.92
C LEU A 58 0.35 11.41 -21.60
N LEU A 59 -0.01 12.14 -20.54
CA LEU A 59 0.44 11.90 -19.18
C LEU A 59 -0.74 11.39 -18.35
N LEU A 60 -0.62 10.18 -17.82
CA LEU A 60 -1.69 9.43 -17.17
C LEU A 60 -1.27 9.01 -15.76
N ASP A 61 -2.21 9.06 -14.81
CA ASP A 61 -2.04 8.48 -13.48
C ASP A 61 -2.97 7.28 -13.30
N ASN A 62 -2.50 6.23 -12.63
CA ASN A 62 -3.23 4.97 -12.46
C ASN A 62 -3.76 4.76 -11.02
N GLY A 63 -3.90 5.84 -10.24
CA GLY A 63 -4.51 5.80 -8.91
C GLY A 63 -3.55 5.48 -7.75
N ASP A 64 -4.13 5.35 -6.57
CA ASP A 64 -3.44 5.34 -5.27
C ASP A 64 -2.58 6.60 -5.09
N GLY A 65 -3.18 7.74 -5.39
CA GLY A 65 -2.55 9.04 -5.28
C GLY A 65 -2.73 9.72 -3.92
N LEU A 66 -3.89 9.55 -3.27
CA LEU A 66 -4.29 10.39 -2.12
C LEU A 66 -3.70 9.95 -0.78
N GLN A 67 -3.84 8.68 -0.41
CA GLN A 67 -3.40 8.19 0.90
C GLN A 67 -1.90 7.87 0.89
N GLY A 68 -1.14 8.32 1.91
CA GLY A 68 0.27 7.97 2.08
C GLY A 68 1.06 9.04 2.80
N ALA A 69 1.92 9.78 2.10
CA ALA A 69 2.76 10.81 2.71
C ALA A 69 1.93 11.93 3.37
N PRO A 70 2.40 12.48 4.50
CA PRO A 70 1.66 13.48 5.28
C PRO A 70 1.24 14.76 4.54
N ILE A 71 1.87 15.09 3.43
CA ILE A 71 1.49 16.26 2.61
C ILE A 71 0.12 16.09 1.93
N GLY A 72 -0.32 14.85 1.67
CA GLY A 72 -1.63 14.54 1.12
C GLY A 72 -2.69 14.25 2.18
N GLU A 73 -2.36 14.36 3.46
CA GLU A 73 -3.28 14.02 4.53
C GLU A 73 -4.42 15.03 4.63
N ILE A 74 -5.65 14.52 4.51
CA ILE A 74 -6.86 15.31 4.57
C ILE A 74 -7.35 15.30 6.03
N SER A 75 -7.42 16.49 6.62
CA SER A 75 -8.04 16.70 7.93
C SER A 75 -9.45 17.21 7.73
N SER A 76 -10.42 16.68 8.50
CA SER A 76 -11.78 17.22 8.56
C SER A 76 -11.82 18.67 9.07
N ASP A 77 -10.82 19.04 9.87
CA ASP A 77 -10.79 20.33 10.57
C ASP A 77 -10.09 21.44 9.74
N ASP A 78 -9.30 21.07 8.74
CA ASP A 78 -8.58 22.00 7.88
C ASP A 78 -8.44 21.42 6.46
N PRO A 79 -9.47 21.55 5.61
CA PRO A 79 -9.40 21.07 4.25
C PRO A 79 -8.35 21.88 3.47
N ILE A 80 -7.28 21.21 3.05
CA ILE A 80 -6.24 21.81 2.22
C ILE A 80 -6.84 22.12 0.84
N VAL A 81 -7.08 23.40 0.57
CA VAL A 81 -7.56 23.85 -0.74
C VAL A 81 -6.56 24.88 -1.31
N PRO A 82 -5.94 24.60 -2.47
CA PRO A 82 -6.08 23.38 -3.29
C PRO A 82 -5.36 22.16 -2.67
N HIS A 83 -5.91 20.96 -2.93
CA HIS A 83 -5.25 19.72 -2.50
C HIS A 83 -3.90 19.56 -3.23
N PRO A 84 -2.78 19.28 -2.51
CA PRO A 84 -1.44 19.27 -3.11
C PRO A 84 -1.29 18.31 -4.30
N LEU A 85 -1.93 17.14 -4.27
CA LEU A 85 -1.93 16.19 -5.39
C LEU A 85 -2.61 16.80 -6.63
N MET A 86 -3.78 17.40 -6.46
CA MET A 86 -4.51 18.01 -7.59
C MET A 86 -3.76 19.23 -8.12
N GLN A 87 -3.11 20.00 -7.25
CA GLN A 87 -2.22 21.08 -7.66
C GLN A 87 -1.03 20.56 -8.47
N ALA A 88 -0.40 19.45 -8.05
CA ALA A 88 0.69 18.82 -8.79
C ALA A 88 0.22 18.32 -10.17
N PHE A 89 -0.94 17.67 -10.23
CA PHE A 89 -1.51 17.20 -11.49
C PHE A 89 -1.84 18.35 -12.44
N ASN A 90 -2.31 19.47 -11.92
CA ASN A 90 -2.57 20.67 -12.72
C ASN A 90 -1.27 21.29 -13.26
N VAL A 91 -0.23 21.45 -12.43
CA VAL A 91 1.08 21.97 -12.86
C VAL A 91 1.68 21.11 -13.96
N LEU A 92 1.62 19.78 -13.80
CA LEU A 92 2.18 18.82 -14.74
C LEU A 92 1.27 18.55 -15.95
N GLN A 93 0.05 19.09 -15.96
CA GLN A 93 -0.92 18.92 -17.05
C GLN A 93 -1.17 17.43 -17.35
N TYR A 94 -1.69 16.70 -16.36
CA TYR A 94 -2.18 15.34 -16.57
C TYR A 94 -3.38 15.33 -17.52
N ASP A 95 -3.47 14.31 -18.36
CA ASP A 95 -4.53 14.14 -19.37
C ASP A 95 -5.70 13.29 -18.87
N ALA A 96 -5.45 12.34 -17.96
CA ALA A 96 -6.46 11.55 -17.29
C ALA A 96 -5.90 10.88 -16.02
N ILE A 97 -6.80 10.60 -15.07
CA ILE A 97 -6.50 9.99 -13.77
C ILE A 97 -7.38 8.77 -13.61
N GLY A 98 -6.79 7.60 -13.31
CA GLY A 98 -7.47 6.43 -12.78
C GLY A 98 -7.59 6.50 -11.26
N LEU A 99 -8.39 5.63 -10.66
CA LEU A 99 -8.49 5.48 -9.22
C LEU A 99 -7.93 4.14 -8.78
N GLY A 100 -7.27 4.13 -7.62
CA GLY A 100 -6.85 2.95 -6.90
C GLY A 100 -7.67 2.74 -5.61
N ASN A 101 -7.36 1.69 -4.86
CA ASN A 101 -8.12 1.37 -3.66
C ASN A 101 -7.85 2.36 -2.50
N HIS A 102 -6.64 2.89 -2.39
CA HIS A 102 -6.29 3.83 -1.33
C HIS A 102 -6.85 5.24 -1.53
N ASP A 103 -7.35 5.59 -2.70
CA ASP A 103 -8.04 6.85 -2.91
C ASP A 103 -9.37 6.93 -2.14
N PHE A 104 -9.92 5.79 -1.72
CA PHE A 104 -11.17 5.68 -0.96
C PHE A 104 -10.98 5.65 0.57
N ASN A 105 -9.77 5.64 1.08
CA ASN A 105 -9.47 5.52 2.51
C ASN A 105 -10.02 6.69 3.38
N PHE A 106 -10.42 7.78 2.77
CA PHE A 106 -11.06 8.93 3.44
C PHE A 106 -12.58 9.00 3.23
N GLY A 107 -13.17 8.00 2.56
CA GLY A 107 -14.58 7.92 2.22
C GLY A 107 -14.96 8.70 0.95
N LEU A 108 -16.18 8.45 0.45
CA LEU A 108 -16.64 9.02 -0.82
C LEU A 108 -16.80 10.54 -0.76
N GLU A 109 -17.34 11.08 0.33
CA GLU A 109 -17.57 12.53 0.47
C GLU A 109 -16.25 13.32 0.38
N THR A 110 -15.21 12.84 1.06
CA THR A 110 -13.88 13.45 1.00
C THR A 110 -13.27 13.32 -0.39
N LEU A 111 -13.40 12.14 -1.01
CA LEU A 111 -12.94 11.91 -2.37
C LEU A 111 -13.64 12.87 -3.35
N GLU A 112 -14.97 13.04 -3.26
CA GLU A 112 -15.74 14.00 -4.08
C GLU A 112 -15.15 15.41 -3.99
N GLN A 113 -14.90 15.92 -2.79
CA GLN A 113 -14.33 17.26 -2.57
C GLN A 113 -12.94 17.42 -3.18
N VAL A 114 -12.11 16.36 -3.17
CA VAL A 114 -10.79 16.41 -3.79
C VAL A 114 -10.88 16.35 -5.31
N LEU A 115 -11.73 15.47 -5.84
CA LEU A 115 -11.88 15.28 -7.29
C LEU A 115 -12.56 16.46 -7.99
N GLU A 116 -13.34 17.30 -7.29
CA GLU A 116 -13.83 18.58 -7.82
C GLU A 116 -12.69 19.53 -8.25
N GLN A 117 -11.48 19.32 -7.70
CA GLN A 117 -10.28 20.11 -8.04
C GLN A 117 -9.43 19.44 -9.14
N ALA A 118 -9.83 18.29 -9.66
CA ALA A 118 -9.06 17.56 -10.66
C ALA A 118 -8.97 18.36 -11.98
N PRO A 119 -7.75 18.52 -12.56
CA PRO A 119 -7.57 19.31 -13.77
C PRO A 119 -7.98 18.58 -15.05
N CYS A 120 -8.29 17.30 -14.98
CA CYS A 120 -8.59 16.43 -16.11
C CYS A 120 -9.60 15.34 -15.71
N PRO A 121 -10.15 14.57 -16.67
CA PRO A 121 -11.08 13.48 -16.38
C PRO A 121 -10.53 12.46 -15.39
N VAL A 122 -11.32 12.13 -14.36
CA VAL A 122 -11.08 11.03 -13.44
C VAL A 122 -11.96 9.85 -13.84
N ILE A 123 -11.40 8.63 -13.84
CA ILE A 123 -12.03 7.47 -14.47
C ILE A 123 -12.04 6.27 -13.51
N CYS A 124 -13.20 5.62 -13.40
CA CYS A 124 -13.33 4.30 -12.80
C CYS A 124 -14.45 3.51 -13.50
N SER A 125 -14.09 2.52 -14.31
CA SER A 125 -15.04 1.80 -15.19
C SER A 125 -15.83 0.73 -14.45
N ASN A 126 -15.35 0.20 -13.32
CA ASN A 126 -15.94 -0.94 -12.64
C ASN A 126 -16.62 -0.64 -11.30
N MET A 127 -16.71 0.65 -10.90
CA MET A 127 -17.45 1.05 -9.71
C MET A 127 -18.78 1.73 -10.07
N THR A 128 -19.84 1.44 -9.32
CA THR A 128 -21.16 2.06 -9.46
C THR A 128 -21.76 2.35 -8.09
N ALA A 129 -22.56 3.39 -7.98
CA ALA A 129 -23.34 3.65 -6.78
C ALA A 129 -24.42 2.56 -6.58
N VAL A 130 -24.72 2.24 -5.31
CA VAL A 130 -25.83 1.36 -4.93
C VAL A 130 -27.16 2.09 -5.07
N GLU A 131 -27.21 3.35 -4.65
CA GLU A 131 -28.39 4.19 -4.78
C GLU A 131 -28.65 4.53 -6.25
N GLU A 132 -29.86 4.20 -6.73
CA GLU A 132 -30.27 4.45 -8.11
C GLU A 132 -30.32 5.97 -8.39
N GLY A 133 -29.64 6.39 -9.44
CA GLY A 133 -29.58 7.81 -9.83
C GLY A 133 -28.49 8.64 -9.13
N ARG A 134 -27.76 8.10 -8.15
CA ARG A 134 -26.56 8.76 -7.60
C ARG A 134 -25.43 8.73 -8.62
N GLU A 135 -24.95 9.89 -9.01
CA GLU A 135 -23.75 10.02 -9.83
C GLU A 135 -22.51 9.99 -8.91
N LEU A 136 -21.47 9.28 -9.35
CA LEU A 136 -20.18 9.27 -8.69
C LEU A 136 -19.28 10.37 -9.31
N PRO A 137 -18.27 10.89 -8.57
CA PRO A 137 -17.45 12.04 -9.00
C PRO A 137 -16.41 11.67 -10.09
N PHE A 138 -16.63 10.59 -10.82
CA PHE A 138 -15.74 10.09 -11.86
C PHE A 138 -16.52 9.46 -13.02
N ALA A 139 -15.95 9.55 -14.21
CA ALA A 139 -16.51 8.93 -15.40
C ALA A 139 -16.20 7.43 -15.51
N ARG A 140 -16.98 6.69 -16.27
CA ARG A 140 -16.66 5.28 -16.57
C ARG A 140 -15.54 5.14 -17.59
N THR A 141 -15.48 6.03 -18.57
CA THR A 141 -14.46 6.09 -19.63
C THR A 141 -14.32 7.55 -20.08
N THR A 142 -13.22 7.86 -20.76
CA THR A 142 -13.06 9.13 -21.47
C THR A 142 -12.46 8.92 -22.86
N ILE A 143 -12.69 9.87 -23.75
CA ILE A 143 -12.11 9.87 -25.08
C ILE A 143 -11.34 11.18 -25.25
N LEU A 144 -10.05 11.04 -25.56
CA LEU A 144 -9.17 12.15 -25.86
C LEU A 144 -8.88 12.16 -27.36
N GLU A 145 -8.88 13.36 -27.97
CA GLU A 145 -8.51 13.54 -29.36
C GLU A 145 -7.15 14.26 -29.43
N ARG A 146 -6.23 13.71 -30.21
CA ARG A 146 -4.88 14.26 -30.34
C ARG A 146 -4.44 14.32 -31.79
N GLU A 147 -3.90 15.44 -32.17
CA GLU A 147 -3.18 15.55 -33.45
C GLU A 147 -1.83 14.85 -33.35
N VAL A 148 -1.42 14.17 -34.40
CA VAL A 148 -0.10 13.58 -34.54
C VAL A 148 0.64 14.34 -35.64
N PRO A 149 1.50 15.32 -35.28
CA PRO A 149 2.09 16.26 -36.26
C PRO A 149 2.83 15.60 -37.43
N ALA A 150 3.47 14.45 -37.19
CA ALA A 150 4.14 13.68 -38.24
C ALA A 150 3.16 13.03 -39.25
N CYS A 151 1.85 13.03 -38.98
CA CYS A 151 0.78 12.56 -39.85
C CYS A 151 -0.13 13.71 -40.30
N ALA A 152 0.47 14.86 -40.61
CA ALA A 152 -0.28 16.08 -41.00
C ALA A 152 -1.31 15.80 -42.10
N GLY A 153 -2.56 16.27 -41.88
CA GLY A 153 -3.70 16.01 -42.77
C GLY A 153 -4.52 14.77 -42.44
N ALA A 154 -4.09 13.93 -41.49
CA ALA A 154 -4.95 12.89 -40.90
C ALA A 154 -5.96 13.53 -39.93
N PRO A 155 -7.13 12.90 -39.67
CA PRO A 155 -8.02 13.31 -38.59
C PRO A 155 -7.31 13.11 -37.23
N PRO A 156 -7.74 13.81 -36.17
CA PRO A 156 -7.21 13.56 -34.83
C PRO A 156 -7.31 12.08 -34.46
N LEU A 157 -6.27 11.57 -33.80
CA LEU A 157 -6.24 10.22 -33.23
C LEU A 157 -7.19 10.19 -32.03
N ARG A 158 -8.17 9.28 -32.04
CA ARG A 158 -9.17 9.11 -30.97
C ARG A 158 -8.69 8.04 -29.99
N ILE A 159 -8.43 8.45 -28.76
CA ILE A 159 -7.83 7.62 -27.72
C ILE A 159 -8.85 7.42 -26.61
N GLY A 160 -9.33 6.20 -26.46
CA GLY A 160 -10.22 5.81 -25.37
C GLY A 160 -9.44 5.39 -24.15
N ILE A 161 -9.84 5.84 -22.96
CA ILE A 161 -9.23 5.47 -21.69
C ILE A 161 -10.30 4.85 -20.80
N LEU A 162 -9.98 3.69 -20.24
CA LEU A 162 -10.74 3.02 -19.20
C LEU A 162 -9.86 2.85 -17.93
N SER A 163 -10.49 2.71 -16.76
CA SER A 163 -9.78 2.43 -15.51
C SER A 163 -10.53 1.39 -14.69
N VAL A 164 -9.81 0.47 -14.05
CA VAL A 164 -10.38 -0.55 -13.17
C VAL A 164 -9.51 -0.72 -11.92
N LEU A 165 -10.17 -1.04 -10.80
CA LEU A 165 -9.54 -1.29 -9.49
C LEU A 165 -10.10 -2.57 -8.86
N PRO A 166 -9.41 -3.17 -7.84
CA PRO A 166 -9.81 -4.44 -7.24
C PRO A 166 -11.20 -4.40 -6.61
N PRO A 167 -12.04 -5.43 -6.83
CA PRO A 167 -13.35 -5.52 -6.18
C PRO A 167 -13.27 -5.53 -4.66
N GLN A 168 -12.13 -5.94 -4.10
CA GLN A 168 -11.85 -5.97 -2.67
C GLN A 168 -11.82 -4.58 -2.03
N THR A 169 -11.72 -3.50 -2.80
CA THR A 169 -11.75 -2.11 -2.31
C THR A 169 -12.93 -1.87 -1.36
N VAL A 170 -14.14 -2.33 -1.71
CA VAL A 170 -15.31 -2.21 -0.82
C VAL A 170 -15.13 -3.03 0.46
N THR A 171 -14.47 -4.17 0.40
CA THR A 171 -14.21 -5.00 1.59
C THR A 171 -13.17 -4.36 2.50
N TRP A 172 -12.09 -3.83 1.94
CA TRP A 172 -11.01 -3.22 2.73
C TRP A 172 -11.46 -1.97 3.49
N ASP A 173 -12.32 -1.16 2.87
CA ASP A 173 -12.89 0.04 3.46
C ASP A 173 -14.41 -0.09 3.68
N ALA A 174 -14.88 -1.27 4.11
CA ALA A 174 -16.30 -1.56 4.25
C ALA A 174 -17.03 -0.55 5.16
N HIS A 175 -16.36 -0.05 6.22
CA HIS A 175 -16.91 0.95 7.11
C HIS A 175 -17.20 2.31 6.45
N LEU A 176 -16.61 2.57 5.27
CA LEU A 176 -16.78 3.79 4.48
C LEU A 176 -17.58 3.56 3.19
N LEU A 177 -17.55 2.32 2.64
CA LEU A 177 -18.02 2.06 1.28
C LEU A 177 -19.18 1.07 1.19
N GLU A 178 -19.35 0.18 2.20
CA GLU A 178 -20.40 -0.84 2.17
C GLU A 178 -21.79 -0.20 2.12
N GLY A 179 -22.62 -0.68 1.20
CA GLY A 179 -23.95 -0.13 0.97
C GLY A 179 -23.98 1.19 0.19
N GLN A 180 -22.83 1.80 -0.14
CA GLN A 180 -22.76 3.01 -0.95
C GLN A 180 -22.37 2.72 -2.40
N VAL A 181 -21.41 1.82 -2.60
CA VAL A 181 -20.90 1.46 -3.95
C VAL A 181 -20.75 -0.05 -4.12
N VAL A 182 -20.74 -0.49 -5.38
CA VAL A 182 -20.42 -1.86 -5.80
C VAL A 182 -19.28 -1.80 -6.82
N VAL A 183 -18.30 -2.69 -6.67
CA VAL A 183 -17.19 -2.84 -7.61
C VAL A 183 -17.31 -4.16 -8.34
N ALA A 184 -17.43 -4.09 -9.66
CA ALA A 184 -17.55 -5.25 -10.54
C ALA A 184 -16.18 -5.91 -10.81
N ASP A 185 -16.21 -7.15 -11.33
CA ASP A 185 -15.02 -7.86 -11.80
C ASP A 185 -14.23 -7.03 -12.82
N MET A 186 -12.94 -6.83 -12.56
CA MET A 186 -12.06 -5.97 -13.37
C MET A 186 -11.97 -6.42 -14.82
N VAL A 187 -11.80 -7.72 -15.08
CA VAL A 187 -11.58 -8.24 -16.44
C VAL A 187 -12.85 -8.10 -17.28
N GLN A 188 -14.03 -8.35 -16.68
CA GLN A 188 -15.30 -8.14 -17.36
C GLN A 188 -15.55 -6.68 -17.67
N ALA A 189 -15.33 -5.81 -16.68
CA ALA A 189 -15.55 -4.38 -16.84
C ALA A 189 -14.60 -3.78 -17.88
N ALA A 190 -13.32 -4.15 -17.85
CA ALA A 190 -12.33 -3.71 -18.84
C ALA A 190 -12.73 -4.16 -20.27
N ALA A 191 -13.17 -5.41 -20.44
CA ALA A 191 -13.62 -5.92 -21.75
C ALA A 191 -14.87 -5.17 -22.26
N ALA A 192 -15.83 -4.91 -21.37
CA ALA A 192 -17.04 -4.16 -21.71
C ALA A 192 -16.72 -2.70 -22.10
N ALA A 193 -15.88 -2.03 -21.30
CA ALA A 193 -15.47 -0.65 -21.56
C ALA A 193 -14.65 -0.54 -22.85
N ALA A 194 -13.69 -1.43 -23.09
CA ALA A 194 -12.90 -1.45 -24.33
C ALA A 194 -13.79 -1.66 -25.56
N SER A 195 -14.76 -2.59 -25.48
CA SER A 195 -15.73 -2.82 -26.57
C SER A 195 -16.60 -1.59 -26.82
N ALA A 196 -17.02 -0.87 -25.78
CA ALA A 196 -17.80 0.36 -25.92
C ALA A 196 -16.97 1.46 -26.61
N LEU A 197 -15.74 1.72 -26.14
CA LEU A 197 -14.84 2.70 -26.72
C LEU A 197 -14.54 2.43 -28.20
N ARG A 198 -14.34 1.14 -28.57
CA ARG A 198 -14.17 0.75 -29.99
C ARG A 198 -15.42 1.04 -30.84
N ARG A 199 -16.61 0.77 -30.30
CA ARG A 199 -17.87 1.12 -30.99
C ARG A 199 -18.09 2.63 -31.12
N GLU A 200 -17.56 3.41 -30.21
CA GLU A 200 -17.55 4.88 -30.27
C GLU A 200 -16.47 5.43 -31.22
N GLY A 201 -15.72 4.57 -31.87
CA GLY A 201 -14.74 4.92 -32.91
C GLY A 201 -13.37 5.32 -32.34
N CYS A 202 -12.97 4.83 -31.17
CA CYS A 202 -11.61 5.01 -30.69
C CYS A 202 -10.62 4.16 -31.49
N ASP A 203 -9.56 4.81 -31.95
CA ASP A 203 -8.47 4.19 -32.70
C ASP A 203 -7.50 3.44 -31.78
N ILE A 204 -7.23 3.95 -30.60
CA ILE A 204 -6.39 3.38 -29.54
C ILE A 204 -7.20 3.31 -28.26
N VAL A 205 -7.07 2.21 -27.50
CA VAL A 205 -7.68 2.05 -26.17
C VAL A 205 -6.60 1.73 -25.14
N ILE A 206 -6.54 2.52 -24.07
CA ILE A 206 -5.59 2.40 -22.97
C ILE A 206 -6.35 1.98 -21.71
N ALA A 207 -5.83 0.99 -20.99
CA ALA A 207 -6.36 0.58 -19.71
C ALA A 207 -5.44 1.06 -18.57
N LEU A 208 -5.99 1.87 -17.67
CA LEU A 208 -5.44 2.16 -16.35
C LEU A 208 -5.93 1.03 -15.43
N ALA A 209 -5.08 0.03 -15.20
CA ALA A 209 -5.45 -1.16 -14.46
C ALA A 209 -4.77 -1.14 -13.10
N HIS A 210 -5.43 -0.57 -12.10
CA HIS A 210 -4.89 -0.50 -10.75
C HIS A 210 -4.95 -1.89 -10.10
N THR A 211 -4.04 -2.79 -10.53
CA THR A 211 -3.97 -4.20 -10.11
C THR A 211 -2.58 -4.77 -10.35
N GLY A 212 -2.20 -5.79 -9.55
CA GLY A 212 -0.95 -6.53 -9.71
C GLY A 212 -1.02 -7.56 -10.84
N VAL A 213 0.12 -8.24 -11.06
CA VAL A 213 0.33 -9.14 -12.22
C VAL A 213 -0.70 -10.26 -12.28
N GLY A 214 -0.88 -11.03 -11.20
CA GLY A 214 -1.79 -12.16 -11.12
C GLY A 214 -1.39 -13.36 -11.98
N GLY A 215 -2.32 -14.30 -12.14
CA GLY A 215 -2.20 -15.44 -13.05
C GLY A 215 -2.84 -15.17 -14.42
N LEU A 216 -2.46 -15.97 -15.43
CA LEU A 216 -3.08 -15.90 -16.76
C LEU A 216 -4.54 -16.37 -16.75
N GLU A 217 -4.86 -17.34 -15.91
CA GLU A 217 -6.22 -17.85 -15.78
C GLU A 217 -7.08 -16.85 -15.03
N ARG A 218 -8.20 -16.49 -15.65
CA ARG A 218 -9.18 -15.59 -15.04
C ARG A 218 -9.95 -16.29 -13.94
N VAL A 219 -9.87 -15.75 -12.74
CA VAL A 219 -10.71 -16.14 -11.60
C VAL A 219 -11.67 -14.97 -11.29
N PRO A 220 -12.99 -15.20 -11.20
CA PRO A 220 -13.93 -14.13 -10.89
C PRO A 220 -13.57 -13.40 -9.58
N GLY A 221 -13.56 -12.06 -9.64
CA GLY A 221 -13.24 -11.23 -8.48
C GLY A 221 -11.76 -11.26 -8.04
N MET A 222 -10.83 -11.69 -8.89
CA MET A 222 -9.41 -11.70 -8.57
C MET A 222 -8.89 -10.29 -8.27
N GLU A 223 -8.03 -10.18 -7.26
CA GLU A 223 -7.38 -8.93 -6.86
C GLU A 223 -6.28 -8.51 -7.83
N ASN A 224 -5.49 -9.48 -8.31
CA ASN A 224 -4.37 -9.25 -9.20
C ASN A 224 -4.74 -9.81 -10.60
N ALA A 225 -5.03 -8.93 -11.56
CA ALA A 225 -5.63 -9.27 -12.85
C ALA A 225 -4.93 -8.63 -14.07
N LEU A 226 -3.69 -8.13 -13.93
CA LEU A 226 -3.01 -7.41 -15.01
C LEU A 226 -2.82 -8.29 -16.25
N LEU A 227 -2.43 -9.56 -16.08
CA LEU A 227 -2.24 -10.48 -17.20
C LEU A 227 -3.53 -10.75 -17.99
N PRO A 228 -4.68 -11.10 -17.36
CA PRO A 228 -5.96 -11.25 -18.08
C PRO A 228 -6.45 -9.96 -18.73
N ILE A 229 -6.23 -8.78 -18.10
CA ILE A 229 -6.59 -7.49 -18.69
C ILE A 229 -5.72 -7.20 -19.92
N ALA A 230 -4.43 -7.42 -19.85
CA ALA A 230 -3.53 -7.26 -20.99
C ALA A 230 -3.88 -8.22 -22.15
N ALA A 231 -4.41 -9.40 -21.86
CA ALA A 231 -4.90 -10.34 -22.89
C ALA A 231 -6.25 -9.95 -23.50
N THR A 232 -6.97 -8.99 -22.90
CA THR A 232 -8.31 -8.59 -23.35
C THR A 232 -8.27 -7.97 -24.75
N ALA A 233 -9.16 -8.43 -25.64
CA ALA A 233 -9.30 -7.86 -26.98
C ALA A 233 -9.81 -6.42 -26.94
N GLY A 234 -9.33 -5.59 -27.85
CA GLY A 234 -9.72 -4.17 -27.94
C GLY A 234 -8.91 -3.22 -27.06
N ILE A 235 -8.06 -3.69 -26.16
CA ILE A 235 -7.09 -2.88 -25.40
C ILE A 235 -5.74 -2.92 -26.12
N ASP A 236 -5.07 -1.79 -26.30
CA ASP A 236 -3.78 -1.66 -27.01
C ASP A 236 -2.60 -1.46 -26.07
N ALA A 237 -2.80 -0.81 -24.91
CA ALA A 237 -1.77 -0.56 -23.90
C ALA A 237 -2.35 -0.67 -22.49
N VAL A 238 -1.53 -1.08 -21.52
CA VAL A 238 -1.95 -1.24 -20.12
C VAL A 238 -0.92 -0.59 -19.18
N ILE A 239 -1.43 0.15 -18.21
CA ILE A 239 -0.66 0.69 -17.09
C ILE A 239 -1.14 -0.04 -15.83
N GLY A 240 -0.23 -0.76 -15.16
CA GLY A 240 -0.48 -1.51 -13.93
C GLY A 240 -0.08 -0.75 -12.67
N GLY A 241 -0.49 -1.24 -11.49
CA GLY A 241 -0.21 -0.64 -10.18
C GLY A 241 -0.48 -1.59 -9.00
N HIS A 242 -0.90 -1.03 -7.84
CA HIS A 242 -1.38 -1.73 -6.66
C HIS A 242 -0.31 -2.53 -5.88
N THR A 243 0.51 -3.28 -6.55
CA THR A 243 1.51 -4.15 -5.91
C THR A 243 2.91 -3.54 -5.81
N HIS A 244 3.06 -2.28 -6.22
CA HIS A 244 4.31 -1.51 -6.19
C HIS A 244 5.49 -2.17 -6.94
N LYS A 245 5.20 -3.09 -7.86
CA LYS A 245 6.22 -3.73 -8.70
C LYS A 245 6.62 -2.83 -9.86
N THR A 246 7.75 -3.15 -10.48
CA THR A 246 8.24 -2.50 -11.69
C THR A 246 8.11 -3.44 -12.89
N LEU A 247 7.46 -2.99 -13.97
CA LEU A 247 7.33 -3.68 -15.25
C LEU A 247 7.65 -2.72 -16.41
N PRO A 248 8.33 -3.16 -17.48
CA PRO A 248 8.71 -4.55 -17.77
C PRO A 248 9.83 -5.09 -16.88
N ASP A 249 9.81 -6.38 -16.66
CA ASP A 249 10.84 -7.13 -15.95
C ASP A 249 11.25 -8.40 -16.75
N PRO A 250 12.36 -9.09 -16.40
CA PRO A 250 12.79 -10.30 -17.10
C PRO A 250 11.86 -11.52 -16.91
N GLU A 251 10.99 -11.51 -15.92
CA GLU A 251 10.13 -12.65 -15.57
C GLU A 251 8.83 -12.68 -16.39
N HIS A 252 8.40 -11.51 -16.91
CA HIS A 252 7.13 -11.36 -17.60
C HIS A 252 7.33 -10.87 -19.04
N SER A 253 6.68 -11.54 -19.99
CA SER A 253 6.59 -11.11 -21.38
C SER A 253 5.15 -10.83 -21.76
N PHE A 254 4.92 -9.71 -22.46
CA PHE A 254 3.61 -9.27 -22.88
C PHE A 254 3.54 -9.16 -24.40
N THR A 255 2.39 -9.48 -24.97
CA THR A 255 2.11 -9.31 -26.41
C THR A 255 1.66 -7.90 -26.76
N LYS A 256 1.42 -7.06 -25.75
CA LYS A 256 1.05 -5.65 -25.82
C LYS A 256 1.93 -4.86 -24.86
N PRO A 257 2.10 -3.54 -25.06
CA PRO A 257 2.86 -2.73 -24.11
C PRO A 257 2.19 -2.69 -22.75
N VAL A 258 2.97 -3.02 -21.73
CA VAL A 258 2.58 -2.96 -20.32
C VAL A 258 3.68 -2.27 -19.54
N VAL A 259 3.33 -1.29 -18.71
CA VAL A 259 4.23 -0.70 -17.72
C VAL A 259 3.58 -0.72 -16.33
N MET A 260 4.41 -0.86 -15.31
CA MET A 260 4.05 -0.64 -13.90
C MET A 260 5.21 0.13 -13.26
N PRO A 261 5.06 1.43 -13.02
CA PRO A 261 6.19 2.30 -12.65
C PRO A 261 6.59 2.27 -11.18
N GLY A 262 6.31 1.21 -10.46
CA GLY A 262 6.65 1.08 -9.04
C GLY A 262 5.68 1.88 -8.17
N ALA A 263 6.21 2.60 -7.17
CA ALA A 263 5.42 3.43 -6.27
C ALA A 263 6.21 4.68 -5.84
N HIS A 264 5.52 5.61 -5.16
CA HIS A 264 6.08 6.82 -4.53
C HIS A 264 6.84 7.73 -5.51
N GLY A 265 6.54 7.65 -6.82
CA GLY A 265 7.26 8.39 -7.83
C GLY A 265 8.70 7.91 -8.05
N SER A 266 9.00 6.63 -7.81
CA SER A 266 10.34 6.04 -8.01
C SER A 266 10.74 5.92 -9.47
N HIS A 267 9.76 5.81 -10.38
CA HIS A 267 9.98 5.65 -11.82
C HIS A 267 8.92 6.41 -12.62
N LEU A 268 9.27 6.80 -13.84
CA LEU A 268 8.31 7.17 -14.88
C LEU A 268 8.11 5.98 -15.81
N GLY A 269 6.87 5.54 -15.98
CA GLY A 269 6.49 4.59 -17.02
C GLY A 269 6.42 5.27 -18.38
N GLN A 270 6.97 4.65 -19.42
CA GLN A 270 6.93 5.15 -20.79
C GLN A 270 6.53 4.05 -21.75
N ILE A 271 5.50 4.32 -22.57
CA ILE A 271 5.11 3.47 -23.71
C ILE A 271 5.13 4.35 -24.96
N ASP A 272 5.87 3.93 -25.97
CA ASP A 272 5.92 4.56 -27.29
C ASP A 272 5.10 3.71 -28.27
N LEU A 273 3.96 4.22 -28.73
CA LEU A 273 3.11 3.62 -29.74
C LEU A 273 3.40 4.26 -31.10
N GLN A 274 3.96 3.47 -32.04
CA GLN A 274 4.16 3.93 -33.41
C GLN A 274 2.84 3.80 -34.18
N VAL A 275 2.28 4.92 -34.58
CA VAL A 275 0.99 4.98 -35.28
C VAL A 275 1.17 5.48 -36.71
N SER A 276 0.31 5.00 -37.61
CA SER A 276 0.20 5.51 -38.98
C SER A 276 -1.25 5.70 -39.36
N HIS A 277 -1.51 6.63 -40.29
CA HIS A 277 -2.85 6.82 -40.85
C HIS A 277 -2.87 6.43 -42.32
N GLY A 278 -3.82 5.57 -42.70
CA GLY A 278 -4.02 5.07 -44.06
C GLY A 278 -5.50 5.13 -44.49
N PRO A 279 -5.84 4.53 -45.65
CA PRO A 279 -7.23 4.51 -46.17
C PRO A 279 -8.24 3.84 -45.23
N GLU A 280 -7.77 2.99 -44.33
CA GLU A 280 -8.61 2.27 -43.36
C GLU A 280 -8.58 2.92 -41.96
N GLY A 281 -8.04 4.14 -41.83
CA GLY A 281 -7.92 4.88 -40.55
C GLY A 281 -6.55 4.69 -39.89
N TRP A 282 -6.51 4.98 -38.59
CA TRP A 282 -5.32 4.84 -37.75
C TRP A 282 -5.00 3.39 -37.47
N ARG A 283 -3.67 3.06 -37.41
CA ARG A 283 -3.14 1.75 -37.07
C ARG A 283 -1.96 1.87 -36.13
N LEU A 284 -1.91 0.96 -35.14
CA LEU A 284 -0.74 0.70 -34.33
C LEU A 284 0.21 -0.22 -35.11
N GLU A 285 1.39 0.27 -35.43
CA GLU A 285 2.42 -0.46 -36.22
C GLU A 285 3.39 -1.23 -35.34
N ASN A 286 3.84 -0.59 -34.26
CA ASN A 286 4.83 -1.14 -33.34
C ASN A 286 4.75 -0.43 -31.99
N TRP A 287 5.42 -0.96 -30.98
CA TRP A 287 5.48 -0.35 -29.66
C TRP A 287 6.80 -0.65 -28.95
N ASP A 288 7.13 0.19 -27.96
CA ASP A 288 8.20 -0.01 -26.98
C ASP A 288 7.66 0.37 -25.60
N ALA A 289 8.12 -0.33 -24.56
CA ALA A 289 7.71 -0.07 -23.18
C ALA A 289 8.93 -0.14 -22.26
N ARG A 290 9.11 0.88 -21.41
CA ARG A 290 10.27 0.98 -20.52
C ARG A 290 9.96 1.79 -19.26
N LEU A 291 10.84 1.70 -18.28
CA LEU A 291 10.84 2.53 -17.09
C LEU A 291 12.05 3.46 -17.07
N LYS A 292 11.84 4.69 -16.63
CA LYS A 292 12.91 5.66 -16.34
C LYS A 292 12.97 5.86 -14.82
N PRO A 293 14.00 5.35 -14.11
CA PRO A 293 14.15 5.52 -12.67
C PRO A 293 14.62 6.94 -12.34
N ILE A 294 14.23 7.46 -11.19
CA ILE A 294 14.71 8.76 -10.66
C ILE A 294 15.98 8.60 -9.81
N CYS A 295 16.25 7.39 -9.35
CA CYS A 295 17.35 7.08 -8.44
C CYS A 295 17.99 5.73 -8.79
N SER A 296 19.27 5.58 -8.48
CA SER A 296 19.98 4.31 -8.51
C SER A 296 20.68 4.05 -7.18
N ARG A 297 21.07 2.80 -6.94
CA ARG A 297 21.85 2.43 -5.76
C ARG A 297 23.28 2.12 -6.18
N ALA A 298 24.23 2.79 -5.55
CA ALA A 298 25.66 2.53 -5.75
C ALA A 298 26.10 1.19 -5.12
N GLU A 299 27.27 0.68 -5.45
CA GLU A 299 27.81 -0.57 -4.90
C GLU A 299 27.96 -0.57 -3.38
N ASN A 300 28.23 0.60 -2.80
CA ASN A 300 28.31 0.80 -1.33
C ASN A 300 26.94 0.90 -0.63
N GLY A 301 25.85 0.82 -1.41
CA GLY A 301 24.49 0.91 -0.90
C GLY A 301 23.87 2.32 -0.90
N ASP A 302 24.64 3.36 -1.19
CA ASP A 302 24.15 4.74 -1.18
C ASP A 302 23.16 4.98 -2.33
N LEU A 303 22.16 5.81 -2.05
CA LEU A 303 21.19 6.26 -3.03
C LEU A 303 21.76 7.45 -3.83
N MET A 304 21.74 7.31 -5.14
CA MET A 304 22.21 8.33 -6.08
C MET A 304 21.05 8.84 -6.92
N SER A 305 20.74 10.13 -6.81
CA SER A 305 19.77 10.77 -7.70
C SER A 305 20.26 10.74 -9.14
N LEU A 306 19.39 10.37 -10.07
CA LEU A 306 19.64 10.39 -11.51
C LEU A 306 19.13 11.67 -12.18
N VAL A 307 18.20 12.37 -11.51
CA VAL A 307 17.56 13.59 -12.03
C VAL A 307 17.33 14.59 -10.90
N GLU A 308 17.34 15.86 -11.20
CA GLU A 308 17.00 16.92 -10.27
C GLU A 308 15.49 17.08 -10.12
N GLU A 309 15.03 17.70 -9.04
CA GLU A 309 13.64 18.05 -8.87
C GLU A 309 13.22 19.17 -9.82
N ASP A 310 12.00 19.11 -10.36
CA ASP A 310 11.42 20.18 -11.15
C ASP A 310 11.15 21.42 -10.30
N ALA A 311 11.71 22.55 -10.71
CA ALA A 311 11.65 23.79 -9.95
C ALA A 311 10.25 24.44 -9.92
N GLU A 312 9.44 24.22 -10.95
CA GLU A 312 8.07 24.76 -11.01
C GLU A 312 7.17 24.00 -10.04
N LEU A 313 7.19 22.69 -10.07
CA LEU A 313 6.42 21.84 -9.15
C LEU A 313 6.86 22.06 -7.71
N THR A 314 8.17 22.07 -7.43
CA THR A 314 8.71 22.30 -6.08
C THR A 314 8.25 23.65 -5.52
N ARG A 315 8.26 24.72 -6.35
CA ARG A 315 7.77 26.04 -5.95
C ARG A 315 6.27 26.04 -5.69
N ALA A 316 5.48 25.38 -6.54
CA ALA A 316 4.03 25.31 -6.40
C ALA A 316 3.61 24.61 -5.10
N LEU A 317 4.31 23.54 -4.73
CA LEU A 317 4.03 22.75 -3.52
C LEU A 317 4.72 23.27 -2.25
N GLY A 318 5.58 24.28 -2.36
CA GLY A 318 6.33 24.85 -1.22
C GLY A 318 5.48 25.19 -0.01
N PRO A 319 4.37 25.93 -0.14
CA PRO A 319 3.51 26.25 1.00
C PRO A 319 2.93 25.01 1.71
N ALA A 320 2.48 24.00 0.96
CA ALA A 320 1.98 22.76 1.52
C ALA A 320 3.09 21.96 2.20
N HIS A 321 4.29 21.94 1.63
CA HIS A 321 5.47 21.32 2.21
C HIS A 321 5.83 21.93 3.57
N ASP A 322 5.95 23.26 3.63
CA ASP A 322 6.34 23.97 4.85
C ASP A 322 5.28 23.78 5.96
N SER A 323 4.00 23.92 5.64
CA SER A 323 2.90 23.69 6.58
C SER A 323 2.89 22.24 7.10
N THR A 324 3.12 21.27 6.22
CA THR A 324 3.19 19.85 6.61
C THR A 324 4.35 19.60 7.57
N ARG A 325 5.54 20.14 7.28
CA ARG A 325 6.71 20.01 8.17
C ARG A 325 6.48 20.65 9.53
N GLU A 326 5.87 21.84 9.56
CA GLU A 326 5.52 22.50 10.83
C GLU A 326 4.55 21.64 11.66
N ARG A 327 3.49 21.11 11.04
CA ARG A 327 2.54 20.21 11.69
C ARG A 327 3.22 18.93 12.18
N MET A 328 4.06 18.31 11.36
CA MET A 328 4.77 17.08 11.71
C MET A 328 5.80 17.24 12.82
N ARG A 329 6.31 18.44 13.04
CA ARG A 329 7.25 18.78 14.13
C ARG A 329 6.58 19.17 15.44
N GLN A 330 5.25 19.26 15.48
CA GLN A 330 4.54 19.62 16.72
C GLN A 330 4.86 18.61 17.83
N PRO A 331 5.30 19.06 19.01
CA PRO A 331 5.60 18.18 20.14
C PRO A 331 4.36 17.44 20.61
N VAL A 332 4.51 16.17 20.96
CA VAL A 332 3.41 15.32 21.46
C VAL A 332 3.72 14.80 22.87
N GLY A 333 4.93 14.27 23.09
CA GLY A 333 5.28 13.64 24.36
C GLY A 333 6.74 13.16 24.37
N PHE A 334 7.00 12.07 25.09
CA PHE A 334 8.34 11.54 25.32
C PHE A 334 8.33 10.01 25.35
N SER A 335 9.40 9.36 24.87
CA SER A 335 9.63 7.92 25.05
C SER A 335 10.99 7.69 25.73
N ASP A 336 10.97 6.85 26.77
CA ASP A 336 12.18 6.42 27.49
C ASP A 336 12.97 5.32 26.74
N VAL A 337 12.36 4.73 25.70
CA VAL A 337 12.93 3.64 24.92
C VAL A 337 12.87 3.99 23.43
N PRO A 338 13.75 3.42 22.59
CA PRO A 338 13.61 3.53 21.16
C PRO A 338 12.39 2.76 20.67
N LEU A 339 11.70 3.29 19.65
CA LEU A 339 10.51 2.67 19.04
C LEU A 339 10.85 2.37 17.58
N HIS A 340 11.14 1.13 17.27
CA HIS A 340 11.51 0.73 15.91
C HIS A 340 10.90 -0.60 15.50
N SER A 341 10.73 -0.81 14.19
CA SER A 341 10.17 -2.03 13.61
C SER A 341 11.21 -2.98 13.01
N PHE A 342 12.50 -2.78 13.31
CA PHE A 342 13.58 -3.58 12.72
C PHE A 342 13.50 -5.06 13.06
N PHE A 343 12.96 -5.41 14.22
CA PHE A 343 12.91 -6.79 14.73
C PHE A 343 11.50 -7.38 14.80
N THR A 344 10.49 -6.69 14.26
CA THR A 344 9.06 -7.09 14.32
C THR A 344 8.82 -8.57 14.03
N PHE A 345 9.59 -9.19 13.11
CA PHE A 345 9.40 -10.59 12.74
C PHE A 345 10.24 -11.60 13.54
N PHE A 346 11.07 -11.15 14.48
CA PHE A 346 11.94 -12.07 15.25
C PHE A 346 12.34 -11.58 16.63
N GLY A 347 11.80 -10.46 17.07
CA GLY A 347 12.03 -9.88 18.40
C GLY A 347 10.90 -8.96 18.82
N PRO A 348 11.02 -8.33 19.98
CA PRO A 348 10.08 -7.31 20.44
C PRO A 348 10.03 -6.11 19.50
N ASP A 349 8.84 -5.56 19.34
CA ASP A 349 8.58 -4.28 18.66
C ASP A 349 7.82 -3.38 19.65
N LEU A 350 8.56 -2.48 20.30
CA LEU A 350 8.01 -1.59 21.33
C LEU A 350 7.08 -0.53 20.74
N GLY A 351 7.19 -0.23 19.45
CA GLY A 351 6.25 0.63 18.73
C GLY A 351 4.86 -0.02 18.60
N LEU A 352 4.81 -1.33 18.30
CA LEU A 352 3.55 -2.08 18.30
C LEU A 352 2.96 -2.22 19.71
N GLU A 353 3.79 -2.44 20.72
CA GLU A 353 3.36 -2.50 22.11
C GLU A 353 2.73 -1.18 22.55
N LEU A 354 3.39 -0.05 22.27
CA LEU A 354 2.85 1.29 22.53
C LEU A 354 1.49 1.51 21.84
N ALA A 355 1.38 1.14 20.56
CA ALA A 355 0.14 1.27 19.81
C ALA A 355 -0.97 0.39 20.41
N ALA A 356 -0.67 -0.84 20.80
CA ALA A 356 -1.61 -1.75 21.43
C ALA A 356 -2.08 -1.26 22.80
N ALA A 357 -1.16 -0.74 23.63
CA ALA A 357 -1.49 -0.14 24.92
C ALA A 357 -2.37 1.11 24.76
N ALA A 358 -2.03 1.97 23.80
CA ALA A 358 -2.83 3.16 23.49
C ALA A 358 -4.27 2.80 23.08
N GLN A 359 -4.43 1.81 22.19
CA GLN A 359 -5.74 1.30 21.77
C GLN A 359 -6.55 0.76 22.96
N ALA A 360 -5.94 -0.02 23.83
CA ALA A 360 -6.59 -0.56 25.02
C ALA A 360 -6.96 0.55 26.02
N ALA A 361 -6.08 1.52 26.24
CA ALA A 361 -6.33 2.68 27.09
C ALA A 361 -7.55 3.50 26.66
N ALA A 362 -7.75 3.66 25.36
CA ALA A 362 -8.90 4.38 24.81
C ALA A 362 -10.22 3.61 24.99
N VAL A 363 -10.18 2.28 24.90
CA VAL A 363 -11.39 1.44 24.93
C VAL A 363 -11.79 1.02 26.34
N ARG A 364 -10.83 0.74 27.22
CA ARG A 364 -11.10 0.21 28.56
C ARG A 364 -12.11 1.03 29.37
N PRO A 365 -12.02 2.38 29.44
CA PRO A 365 -13.01 3.19 30.14
C PRO A 365 -14.42 3.09 29.55
N LEU A 366 -14.54 2.89 28.24
CA LEU A 366 -15.82 2.74 27.55
C LEU A 366 -16.53 1.41 27.88
N LEU A 367 -15.78 0.42 28.36
CA LEU A 367 -16.29 -0.90 28.70
C LEU A 367 -16.67 -1.02 30.17
N GLU A 368 -16.34 -0.06 31.01
CA GLU A 368 -16.68 -0.09 32.44
C GLU A 368 -18.19 -0.24 32.67
N GLY A 369 -18.56 -1.20 33.53
CA GLY A 369 -19.95 -1.49 33.85
C GLY A 369 -20.71 -2.29 32.78
N THR A 370 -20.11 -2.61 31.64
CA THR A 370 -20.73 -3.44 30.58
C THR A 370 -20.42 -4.92 30.75
N GLU A 371 -21.19 -5.80 30.11
CA GLU A 371 -20.90 -7.24 30.07
C GLU A 371 -19.60 -7.54 29.30
N VAL A 372 -19.30 -6.75 28.27
CA VAL A 372 -18.06 -6.88 27.50
C VAL A 372 -16.84 -6.51 28.34
N GLY A 373 -16.96 -5.53 29.24
CA GLY A 373 -15.89 -5.13 30.15
C GLY A 373 -15.50 -6.18 31.19
N LYS A 374 -16.30 -7.25 31.37
CA LYS A 374 -15.95 -8.39 32.20
C LYS A 374 -15.04 -9.41 31.52
N LEU A 375 -14.90 -9.31 30.18
CA LEU A 375 -14.03 -10.19 29.38
C LEU A 375 -12.57 -9.73 29.50
N PRO A 376 -11.59 -10.64 29.37
CA PRO A 376 -10.21 -10.24 29.17
C PRO A 376 -10.11 -9.35 27.93
N LEU A 377 -9.47 -8.17 28.07
CA LEU A 377 -9.23 -7.25 26.98
C LEU A 377 -7.90 -7.59 26.32
N LEU A 378 -7.93 -7.77 25.01
CA LEU A 378 -6.78 -7.94 24.14
C LEU A 378 -6.69 -6.74 23.19
N SER A 379 -5.48 -6.45 22.70
CA SER A 379 -5.27 -5.42 21.68
C SER A 379 -4.45 -6.00 20.54
N ALA A 380 -4.97 -5.91 19.32
CA ALA A 380 -4.30 -6.36 18.12
C ALA A 380 -3.57 -5.19 17.43
N ALA A 381 -2.27 -5.36 17.18
CA ALA A 381 -1.46 -4.42 16.42
C ALA A 381 -0.63 -5.16 15.36
N ALA A 382 -0.41 -4.51 14.21
CA ALA A 382 0.37 -5.03 13.10
C ALA A 382 1.34 -3.97 12.56
N PRO A 383 2.53 -4.37 12.05
CA PRO A 383 3.51 -3.41 11.56
C PRO A 383 3.02 -2.70 10.31
N GLY A 384 3.13 -1.37 10.30
CA GLY A 384 2.92 -0.55 9.10
C GLY A 384 4.13 -0.52 8.18
N LYS A 385 5.34 -0.47 8.78
CA LYS A 385 6.63 -0.44 8.10
C LYS A 385 7.50 -1.62 8.53
N PHE A 386 7.91 -2.44 7.59
CA PHE A 386 8.64 -3.70 7.86
C PHE A 386 9.61 -4.07 6.73
N GLY A 387 10.00 -3.12 5.87
CA GLY A 387 10.85 -3.37 4.70
C GLY A 387 10.13 -4.14 3.59
N GLY A 388 10.48 -5.41 3.39
CA GLY A 388 9.85 -6.23 2.37
C GLY A 388 9.98 -5.63 0.96
N ARG A 389 8.87 -5.51 0.24
CA ARG A 389 8.82 -4.91 -1.11
C ARG A 389 9.11 -3.42 -1.13
N SER A 390 8.85 -2.72 -0.03
CA SER A 390 9.10 -1.26 0.09
C SER A 390 10.59 -0.94 0.34
N GLY A 391 11.43 -1.95 0.49
CA GLY A 391 12.88 -1.78 0.54
C GLY A 391 13.47 -1.61 1.95
N PRO A 392 14.81 -1.54 2.04
CA PRO A 392 15.54 -1.58 3.31
C PRO A 392 15.39 -0.30 4.15
N GLY A 393 14.92 0.80 3.58
CA GLY A 393 14.62 2.05 4.31
C GLY A 393 13.19 2.13 4.86
N HIS A 394 12.32 1.15 4.57
CA HIS A 394 10.91 1.20 4.97
C HIS A 394 10.69 0.54 6.33
N TYR A 395 11.20 1.20 7.36
CA TYR A 395 11.05 0.82 8.77
C TYR A 395 10.75 2.05 9.61
N THR A 396 10.08 1.87 10.74
CA THR A 396 10.00 2.87 11.79
C THR A 396 11.33 2.89 12.54
N ASP A 397 11.88 4.07 12.76
CA ASP A 397 13.13 4.29 13.52
C ASP A 397 13.02 5.59 14.32
N ILE A 398 12.54 5.47 15.54
CA ILE A 398 12.31 6.59 16.46
C ILE A 398 13.22 6.39 17.67
N GLY A 399 14.21 7.27 17.80
CA GLY A 399 15.12 7.25 18.93
C GLY A 399 14.42 7.60 20.25
N ARG A 400 15.03 7.22 21.35
CA ARG A 400 14.63 7.67 22.69
C ARG A 400 14.65 9.20 22.78
N GLY A 401 13.63 9.81 23.38
CA GLY A 401 13.55 11.25 23.58
C GLY A 401 12.18 11.85 23.31
N ASP A 402 12.18 13.14 22.94
CA ASP A 402 10.96 13.87 22.61
C ASP A 402 10.28 13.31 21.35
N LEU A 403 8.99 13.09 21.45
CA LEU A 403 8.15 12.63 20.35
C LEU A 403 7.32 13.80 19.80
N CYS A 404 7.19 13.82 18.48
CA CYS A 404 6.35 14.77 17.76
C CYS A 404 5.36 14.06 16.83
N MET A 405 4.51 14.83 16.15
CA MET A 405 3.44 14.27 15.31
C MET A 405 3.95 13.32 14.23
N ARG A 406 5.14 13.54 13.65
CA ARG A 406 5.72 12.63 12.65
C ARG A 406 6.01 11.24 13.25
N ASN A 407 6.42 11.17 14.51
CA ASN A 407 6.68 9.90 15.19
C ASN A 407 5.39 9.11 15.39
N VAL A 408 4.31 9.80 15.79
CA VAL A 408 2.98 9.20 15.91
C VAL A 408 2.48 8.69 14.55
N ALA A 409 2.67 9.48 13.49
CA ALA A 409 2.30 9.10 12.14
C ALA A 409 3.14 7.92 11.61
N ASP A 410 4.42 7.83 12.00
CA ASP A 410 5.33 6.75 11.63
C ASP A 410 4.98 5.43 12.34
N LEU A 411 4.50 5.49 13.58
CA LEU A 411 4.02 4.31 14.31
C LEU A 411 2.74 3.71 13.71
N HIS A 412 1.90 4.54 13.07
CA HIS A 412 0.66 4.07 12.44
C HIS A 412 0.36 4.87 11.16
N ILE A 413 0.84 4.37 10.03
CA ILE A 413 0.80 5.09 8.74
C ILE A 413 -0.56 5.09 8.06
N PHE A 414 -1.47 4.16 8.40
CA PHE A 414 -2.79 4.05 7.78
C PHE A 414 -3.85 4.88 8.53
N PRO A 415 -4.86 5.42 7.85
CA PRO A 415 -5.95 6.19 8.48
C PRO A 415 -7.03 5.30 9.10
N ASN A 416 -6.64 4.14 9.64
CA ASN A 416 -7.56 3.19 10.24
C ASN A 416 -8.24 3.74 11.49
N GLU A 417 -9.51 3.37 11.66
CA GLU A 417 -10.26 3.64 12.87
C GLU A 417 -10.18 2.48 13.86
N LEU A 418 -10.36 2.82 15.13
CA LEU A 418 -10.41 1.88 16.23
C LEU A 418 -11.74 1.13 16.20
N ARG A 419 -11.70 -0.19 16.36
CA ARG A 419 -12.84 -1.09 16.43
C ARG A 419 -12.70 -2.06 17.60
N LEU A 420 -13.83 -2.63 18.02
CA LEU A 420 -13.89 -3.64 19.07
C LEU A 420 -14.70 -4.84 18.58
N VAL A 421 -14.16 -6.03 18.78
CA VAL A 421 -14.88 -7.28 18.52
C VAL A 421 -14.85 -8.18 19.75
N VAL A 422 -15.85 -9.06 19.86
CA VAL A 422 -15.82 -10.15 20.83
C VAL A 422 -15.53 -11.45 20.08
N ALA A 423 -14.35 -12.01 20.34
CA ALA A 423 -13.86 -13.23 19.71
C ALA A 423 -13.81 -14.38 20.73
N THR A 424 -14.06 -15.61 20.25
CA THR A 424 -13.85 -16.83 21.01
C THR A 424 -12.37 -17.24 21.00
N GLY A 425 -11.92 -18.06 21.95
CA GLY A 425 -10.56 -18.59 21.95
C GLY A 425 -10.22 -19.41 20.72
N ALA A 426 -11.20 -20.03 20.08
CA ALA A 426 -11.01 -20.71 18.80
C ALA A 426 -10.74 -19.72 17.66
N GLN A 427 -11.46 -18.59 17.61
CA GLN A 427 -11.22 -17.52 16.64
C GLN A 427 -9.87 -16.82 16.89
N VAL A 428 -9.52 -16.56 18.15
CA VAL A 428 -8.21 -16.01 18.54
C VAL A 428 -7.07 -16.93 18.08
N LEU A 429 -7.21 -18.24 18.28
CA LEU A 429 -6.23 -19.23 17.80
C LEU A 429 -6.10 -19.19 16.27
N ASP A 430 -7.19 -19.21 15.53
CA ASP A 430 -7.18 -19.16 14.07
C ASP A 430 -6.63 -17.81 13.56
N TRP A 431 -6.88 -16.70 14.27
CA TRP A 431 -6.29 -15.39 14.00
C TRP A 431 -4.75 -15.43 14.08
N LEU A 432 -4.23 -15.94 15.19
CA LEU A 432 -2.77 -16.09 15.36
C LEU A 432 -2.15 -17.08 14.37
N GLU A 433 -2.84 -18.15 14.01
CA GLU A 433 -2.40 -19.10 12.97
C GLU A 433 -2.35 -18.45 11.58
N MET A 434 -3.29 -17.53 11.27
CA MET A 434 -3.27 -16.76 10.04
C MET A 434 -2.10 -15.77 10.03
N SER A 435 -1.89 -15.04 11.13
CA SER A 435 -0.76 -14.13 11.33
C SER A 435 0.58 -14.84 11.21
N ALA A 436 0.76 -15.99 11.87
CA ALA A 436 1.98 -16.79 11.78
C ALA A 436 2.24 -17.36 10.37
N GLY A 437 1.26 -17.25 9.47
CA GLY A 437 1.42 -17.58 8.06
C GLY A 437 2.48 -16.75 7.34
N VAL A 438 2.88 -15.58 7.85
CA VAL A 438 3.95 -14.74 7.28
C VAL A 438 5.29 -15.45 7.24
N PHE A 439 5.51 -16.41 8.13
CA PHE A 439 6.76 -17.16 8.19
C PHE A 439 6.76 -18.36 7.24
N LYS A 440 7.92 -18.69 6.71
CA LYS A 440 8.15 -19.98 6.04
C LYS A 440 8.19 -21.11 7.05
N GLN A 441 7.99 -22.33 6.60
CA GLN A 441 8.24 -23.51 7.40
C GLN A 441 9.75 -23.72 7.53
N VAL A 442 10.24 -23.87 8.75
CA VAL A 442 11.65 -24.11 9.07
C VAL A 442 11.86 -25.57 9.46
N ARG A 443 12.79 -26.24 8.81
CA ARG A 443 13.15 -27.63 9.15
C ARG A 443 14.11 -27.65 10.33
N PRO A 444 13.81 -28.39 11.40
CA PRO A 444 14.72 -28.51 12.53
C PRO A 444 16.12 -28.95 12.10
N GLY A 445 17.16 -28.33 12.68
CA GLY A 445 18.57 -28.62 12.39
C GLY A 445 19.09 -28.17 11.04
N SER A 446 18.32 -27.43 10.25
CA SER A 446 18.77 -26.83 8.98
C SER A 446 19.24 -25.38 9.19
N THR A 447 20.29 -24.95 8.46
CA THR A 447 20.97 -23.68 8.66
C THR A 447 20.86 -22.70 7.48
N GLU A 448 20.20 -23.12 6.38
CA GLU A 448 20.09 -22.30 5.16
C GLU A 448 18.63 -22.10 4.74
N GLN A 449 17.86 -21.45 5.59
CA GLN A 449 16.45 -21.21 5.36
C GLN A 449 16.11 -19.73 5.48
N GLU A 450 15.06 -19.32 4.79
CA GLU A 450 14.49 -17.98 4.90
C GLU A 450 13.41 -17.97 5.97
N LEU A 451 13.38 -16.92 6.80
CA LEU A 451 12.39 -16.80 7.87
C LEU A 451 11.02 -16.37 7.34
N VAL A 452 10.99 -15.31 6.53
CA VAL A 452 9.76 -14.66 6.07
C VAL A 452 9.41 -15.12 4.65
N ASP A 453 8.12 -15.33 4.39
CA ASP A 453 7.58 -15.60 3.06
C ASP A 453 7.32 -14.26 2.32
N PRO A 454 8.10 -13.91 1.29
CA PRO A 454 7.96 -12.64 0.58
C PRO A 454 6.67 -12.53 -0.24
N SER A 455 5.94 -13.64 -0.42
CA SER A 455 4.62 -13.64 -1.07
C SER A 455 3.50 -13.17 -0.15
N ARG A 456 3.75 -13.09 1.16
CA ARG A 456 2.78 -12.62 2.16
C ARG A 456 3.09 -11.19 2.59
N ALA A 457 2.04 -10.40 2.72
CA ALA A 457 2.17 -9.01 3.19
C ALA A 457 2.50 -8.99 4.70
N GLY A 458 3.56 -8.28 5.09
CA GLY A 458 4.01 -8.24 6.47
C GLY A 458 3.02 -7.55 7.42
N HIS A 459 2.21 -6.61 6.93
CA HIS A 459 1.12 -6.00 7.71
C HIS A 459 0.00 -7.00 8.08
N ASN A 460 0.08 -8.26 7.63
CA ASN A 460 -0.78 -9.34 8.08
C ASN A 460 -0.19 -10.13 9.26
N PHE A 461 0.90 -9.66 9.84
CA PHE A 461 1.44 -10.20 11.09
C PHE A 461 0.83 -9.46 12.29
N ASP A 462 -0.41 -9.77 12.63
CA ASP A 462 -1.05 -9.22 13.83
C ASP A 462 -0.43 -9.87 15.08
N VAL A 463 -0.02 -9.05 16.02
CA VAL A 463 0.38 -9.43 17.38
C VAL A 463 -0.77 -9.10 18.32
N LEU A 464 -1.22 -10.09 19.12
CA LEU A 464 -2.30 -9.91 20.09
C LEU A 464 -1.71 -9.72 21.49
N PHE A 465 -1.68 -8.48 21.95
CA PHE A 465 -1.23 -8.13 23.30
C PHE A 465 -2.29 -8.51 24.33
N GLY A 466 -1.84 -8.92 25.53
CA GLY A 466 -2.69 -9.52 26.58
C GLY A 466 -2.71 -11.05 26.53
N LEU A 467 -1.97 -11.66 25.61
CA LEU A 467 -1.76 -13.11 25.48
C LEU A 467 -0.28 -13.46 25.60
N GLN A 468 -0.01 -14.75 25.84
CA GLN A 468 1.33 -15.35 25.75
C GLN A 468 1.24 -16.59 24.89
N TYR A 469 2.15 -16.73 23.91
CA TYR A 469 2.18 -17.89 23.01
C TYR A 469 3.55 -18.13 22.39
N GLU A 470 3.76 -19.33 21.87
CA GLU A 470 4.94 -19.69 21.09
C GLU A 470 4.55 -19.97 19.64
N ILE A 471 5.43 -19.60 18.70
CA ILE A 471 5.25 -19.87 17.27
C ILE A 471 6.22 -21.00 16.86
N ASP A 472 5.68 -22.17 16.56
CA ASP A 472 6.42 -23.36 16.10
C ASP A 472 6.52 -23.36 14.58
N LEU A 473 7.66 -22.94 14.05
CA LEU A 473 7.92 -22.86 12.62
C LEU A 473 8.18 -24.22 11.97
N SER A 474 8.34 -25.32 12.73
CA SER A 474 8.46 -26.66 12.16
C SER A 474 7.15 -27.14 11.52
N ALA A 475 6.01 -26.59 11.96
CA ALA A 475 4.70 -26.88 11.39
C ALA A 475 4.44 -26.08 10.10
N PRO A 476 3.75 -26.64 9.10
CA PRO A 476 3.32 -25.88 7.94
C PRO A 476 2.26 -24.83 8.31
N PRO A 477 2.07 -23.75 7.51
CA PRO A 477 1.03 -22.77 7.76
C PRO A 477 -0.36 -23.42 7.70
N ARG A 478 -1.26 -23.06 8.62
CA ARG A 478 -2.64 -23.54 8.63
C ARG A 478 -3.46 -22.97 7.48
N PHE A 479 -3.23 -21.71 7.15
CA PHE A 479 -3.98 -20.96 6.13
C PHE A 479 -3.09 -20.56 4.96
N SER A 480 -3.67 -20.51 3.76
CA SER A 480 -3.10 -19.80 2.60
C SER A 480 -3.12 -18.29 2.81
N SER A 481 -2.45 -17.53 1.94
CA SER A 481 -2.55 -16.06 1.93
C SER A 481 -3.96 -15.54 1.62
N SER A 482 -4.79 -16.36 0.95
CA SER A 482 -6.20 -16.06 0.66
C SER A 482 -7.18 -16.50 1.78
N GLY A 483 -6.67 -16.86 2.97
CA GLY A 483 -7.50 -17.23 4.12
C GLY A 483 -8.11 -18.64 4.05
N VAL A 484 -7.79 -19.42 3.02
CA VAL A 484 -8.27 -20.82 2.91
C VAL A 484 -7.49 -21.72 3.86
N ARG A 485 -8.19 -22.54 4.64
CA ARG A 485 -7.59 -23.51 5.54
C ARG A 485 -7.01 -24.68 4.74
N ILE A 486 -5.71 -24.65 4.49
CA ILE A 486 -4.98 -25.63 3.66
C ILE A 486 -4.44 -26.83 4.47
N ASN A 487 -4.12 -26.62 5.74
CA ASN A 487 -3.60 -27.64 6.66
C ASN A 487 -4.40 -27.64 7.98
N PRO A 488 -5.62 -28.20 8.03
CA PRO A 488 -6.50 -28.11 9.21
C PRO A 488 -5.91 -28.71 10.50
N ALA A 489 -5.09 -29.74 10.38
CA ALA A 489 -4.42 -30.40 11.51
C ALA A 489 -3.12 -29.72 11.94
N ALA A 490 -2.59 -28.78 11.14
CA ALA A 490 -1.39 -28.05 11.49
C ALA A 490 -1.69 -26.98 12.55
N GLY A 491 -0.71 -26.75 13.41
CA GLY A 491 -0.76 -25.68 14.40
C GLY A 491 0.64 -25.16 14.65
N ARG A 492 0.85 -23.88 14.37
CA ARG A 492 2.07 -23.14 14.71
C ARG A 492 1.99 -22.54 16.10
N ILE A 493 0.78 -22.18 16.52
CA ILE A 493 0.57 -21.55 17.82
C ILE A 493 0.57 -22.60 18.91
N ARG A 494 1.53 -22.47 19.83
CA ARG A 494 1.73 -23.36 20.99
C ARG A 494 1.56 -22.57 22.28
N ARG A 495 1.20 -23.28 23.35
CA ARG A 495 1.13 -22.75 24.71
C ARG A 495 0.34 -21.43 24.83
N LEU A 496 -0.73 -21.27 24.05
CA LEU A 496 -1.58 -20.08 24.09
C LEU A 496 -2.19 -19.90 25.47
N ARG A 497 -1.91 -18.77 26.13
CA ARG A 497 -2.31 -18.46 27.51
C ARG A 497 -2.79 -17.03 27.65
N VAL A 498 -3.68 -16.81 28.61
CA VAL A 498 -4.08 -15.50 29.13
C VAL A 498 -3.90 -15.52 30.66
N HIS A 499 -3.21 -14.53 31.21
CA HIS A 499 -2.84 -14.48 32.65
C HIS A 499 -2.31 -15.84 33.18
N GLY A 500 -1.40 -16.45 32.43
CA GLY A 500 -0.75 -17.73 32.74
C GLY A 500 -1.63 -18.98 32.59
N ARG A 501 -2.93 -18.87 32.26
CA ARG A 501 -3.87 -20.00 32.10
C ARG A 501 -4.06 -20.34 30.63
N PRO A 502 -4.16 -21.62 30.26
CA PRO A 502 -4.46 -22.01 28.87
C PRO A 502 -5.79 -21.42 28.40
N VAL A 503 -5.82 -20.93 27.16
CA VAL A 503 -7.04 -20.42 26.53
C VAL A 503 -7.92 -21.59 26.12
N ALA A 504 -9.19 -21.56 26.58
CA ALA A 504 -10.19 -22.54 26.16
C ALA A 504 -10.87 -22.10 24.85
N PRO A 505 -11.23 -23.02 23.93
CA PRO A 505 -11.84 -22.66 22.64
C PRO A 505 -13.10 -21.82 22.74
N ALA A 506 -13.94 -22.01 23.77
CA ALA A 506 -15.18 -21.27 24.00
C ALA A 506 -14.99 -20.01 24.88
N GLN A 507 -13.78 -19.76 25.39
CA GLN A 507 -13.50 -18.56 26.18
C GLN A 507 -13.69 -17.32 25.31
N ARG A 508 -14.34 -16.28 25.82
CA ARG A 508 -14.59 -15.03 25.09
C ARG A 508 -13.58 -13.96 25.52
N PHE A 509 -13.21 -13.14 24.56
CA PHE A 509 -12.30 -12.02 24.70
C PHE A 509 -12.88 -10.79 24.04
N ALA A 510 -12.72 -9.62 24.66
CA ALA A 510 -12.86 -8.34 24.00
C ALA A 510 -11.54 -8.03 23.29
N VAL A 511 -11.56 -7.78 21.98
CA VAL A 511 -10.34 -7.54 21.19
C VAL A 511 -10.44 -6.19 20.50
N VAL A 512 -9.56 -5.27 20.86
CA VAL A 512 -9.40 -3.99 20.18
C VAL A 512 -8.58 -4.20 18.93
N VAL A 513 -9.01 -3.62 17.80
CA VAL A 513 -8.43 -3.88 16.49
C VAL A 513 -8.71 -2.73 15.51
N ASN A 514 -8.05 -2.67 14.39
CA ASN A 514 -8.28 -1.66 13.36
C ASN A 514 -9.48 -1.99 12.44
N SER A 515 -10.06 -0.95 11.81
CA SER A 515 -11.20 -1.07 10.89
C SER A 515 -10.93 -1.98 9.70
N TYR A 516 -9.72 -1.94 9.13
CA TYR A 516 -9.30 -2.80 8.02
C TYR A 516 -9.45 -4.30 8.35
N ARG A 517 -9.00 -4.70 9.56
CA ARG A 517 -9.06 -6.11 9.97
C ARG A 517 -10.48 -6.59 10.22
N VAL A 518 -11.33 -5.76 10.84
CA VAL A 518 -12.76 -6.10 11.08
C VAL A 518 -13.52 -6.25 9.76
N SER A 519 -13.16 -5.52 8.74
CA SER A 519 -13.72 -5.66 7.39
C SER A 519 -13.29 -6.96 6.67
N GLY A 520 -12.39 -7.75 7.26
CA GLY A 520 -11.83 -8.97 6.67
C GLY A 520 -10.55 -8.73 5.86
N GLY A 521 -9.97 -7.53 5.98
CA GLY A 521 -8.71 -7.17 5.33
C GLY A 521 -7.59 -8.16 5.63
N GLY A 522 -6.77 -8.47 4.63
CA GLY A 522 -5.76 -9.53 4.71
C GLY A 522 -6.34 -10.94 4.75
N ASN A 523 -7.64 -11.12 4.45
CA ASN A 523 -8.36 -12.40 4.44
C ASN A 523 -8.54 -13.04 5.85
N PHE A 524 -8.64 -12.22 6.90
CA PHE A 524 -8.89 -12.65 8.28
C PHE A 524 -10.39 -12.88 8.54
N GLN A 525 -10.96 -13.91 7.90
CA GLN A 525 -12.39 -14.20 7.99
C GLN A 525 -12.86 -14.40 9.45
N MET A 526 -12.03 -14.97 10.33
CA MET A 526 -12.37 -15.19 11.74
C MET A 526 -12.58 -13.89 12.52
N VAL A 527 -11.99 -12.78 12.08
CA VAL A 527 -12.19 -11.43 12.67
C VAL A 527 -13.48 -10.81 12.13
N LYS A 528 -13.71 -10.93 10.83
CA LYS A 528 -14.95 -10.48 10.19
C LYS A 528 -16.19 -11.18 10.76
N ASP A 529 -16.07 -12.46 11.11
CA ASP A 529 -17.15 -13.27 11.69
C ASP A 529 -17.32 -13.06 13.21
N ALA A 530 -16.42 -12.30 13.86
CA ALA A 530 -16.54 -12.00 15.28
C ALA A 530 -17.66 -10.98 15.55
N GLU A 531 -18.23 -11.02 16.75
CA GLU A 531 -19.28 -10.09 17.19
C GLU A 531 -18.70 -8.66 17.28
N SER A 532 -19.14 -7.75 16.41
CA SER A 532 -18.69 -6.36 16.43
C SER A 532 -19.43 -5.57 17.53
N ILE A 533 -18.66 -4.81 18.31
CA ILE A 533 -19.18 -3.93 19.36
C ILE A 533 -19.02 -2.48 18.92
N PRO A 534 -20.09 -1.68 18.87
CA PRO A 534 -20.01 -0.28 18.46
C PRO A 534 -19.09 0.53 19.36
N LEU A 535 -18.21 1.32 18.74
CA LEU A 535 -17.39 2.36 19.39
C LEU A 535 -17.61 3.70 18.70
N PRO A 536 -17.41 4.83 19.39
CA PRO A 536 -17.31 6.12 18.75
C PRO A 536 -16.19 6.09 17.67
N PRO A 537 -16.39 6.71 16.50
CA PRO A 537 -15.35 6.74 15.47
C PRO A 537 -14.15 7.55 15.98
N VAL A 538 -12.97 6.94 15.98
CA VAL A 538 -11.71 7.58 16.33
C VAL A 538 -10.58 6.93 15.55
N ARG A 539 -9.68 7.73 14.99
CA ARG A 539 -8.50 7.23 14.29
C ARG A 539 -7.47 6.69 15.29
N ILE A 540 -6.86 5.56 14.98
CA ILE A 540 -5.84 4.95 15.85
C ILE A 540 -4.66 5.92 16.07
N ARG A 541 -4.29 6.70 15.07
CA ARG A 541 -3.24 7.71 15.17
C ARG A 541 -3.57 8.77 16.23
N ASP A 542 -4.80 9.22 16.33
CA ASP A 542 -5.24 10.17 17.35
C ASP A 542 -5.19 9.55 18.74
N VAL A 543 -5.54 8.27 18.85
CA VAL A 543 -5.44 7.51 20.11
C VAL A 543 -3.99 7.39 20.56
N ILE A 544 -3.06 7.05 19.66
CA ILE A 544 -1.62 6.98 19.96
C ILE A 544 -1.10 8.35 20.39
N ARG A 545 -1.45 9.43 19.66
CA ARG A 545 -1.11 10.81 20.03
C ARG A 545 -1.57 11.15 21.46
N ASP A 546 -2.82 10.85 21.77
CA ASP A 546 -3.40 11.20 23.06
C ASP A 546 -2.83 10.36 24.21
N TYR A 547 -2.45 9.12 23.95
CA TYR A 547 -1.75 8.26 24.90
C TYR A 547 -0.35 8.77 25.21
N VAL A 548 0.45 9.04 24.18
CA VAL A 548 1.82 9.59 24.31
C VAL A 548 1.81 10.96 24.97
N ALA A 549 0.78 11.77 24.72
CA ALA A 549 0.59 13.09 25.35
C ALA A 549 0.11 13.01 26.81
N GLY A 550 -0.10 11.80 27.36
CA GLY A 550 -0.61 11.62 28.72
C GLY A 550 -2.09 12.01 28.91
N ARG A 551 -2.86 12.11 27.83
CA ARG A 551 -4.31 12.40 27.88
C ARG A 551 -5.17 11.16 28.11
N LEU A 552 -4.62 9.99 27.85
CA LEU A 552 -5.20 8.70 28.19
C LEU A 552 -4.44 8.10 29.38
N PRO A 553 -5.10 7.30 30.23
CA PRO A 553 -4.43 6.62 31.34
C PRO A 553 -3.47 5.55 30.81
N GLU A 554 -2.42 5.26 31.57
CA GLU A 554 -1.55 4.11 31.29
C GLU A 554 -2.36 2.82 31.35
N ASP A 555 -2.23 1.95 30.32
CA ASP A 555 -2.95 0.68 30.27
C ASP A 555 -2.07 -0.47 30.80
N PRO A 556 -2.63 -1.42 31.59
CA PRO A 556 -1.91 -2.58 32.08
C PRO A 556 -1.16 -3.40 31.01
N LEU A 557 -1.61 -3.38 29.75
CA LEU A 557 -0.94 -4.10 28.67
C LEU A 557 0.51 -3.60 28.41
N ALA A 558 0.81 -2.33 28.74
CA ALA A 558 2.15 -1.77 28.64
C ALA A 558 3.15 -2.35 29.66
N GLN A 559 2.67 -3.11 30.64
CA GLN A 559 3.50 -3.70 31.72
C GLN A 559 3.57 -5.24 31.62
N GLU A 560 2.97 -5.83 30.60
CA GLU A 560 3.00 -7.28 30.36
C GLU A 560 4.27 -7.67 29.60
N GLU A 561 4.67 -8.95 29.72
CA GLU A 561 5.73 -9.52 28.87
C GLU A 561 5.31 -9.49 27.40
N TYR A 562 6.28 -9.33 26.48
CA TYR A 562 6.01 -9.36 25.04
C TYR A 562 5.29 -10.66 24.65
N PRO A 563 4.22 -10.62 23.86
CA PRO A 563 3.23 -11.72 23.80
C PRO A 563 3.73 -13.01 23.15
N TRP A 564 4.79 -12.97 22.34
CA TRP A 564 5.19 -14.15 21.61
C TRP A 564 6.72 -14.34 21.53
N ARG A 565 7.11 -15.59 21.28
CA ARG A 565 8.47 -16.00 20.91
C ARG A 565 8.40 -17.23 20.00
N PHE A 566 9.50 -17.52 19.31
CA PHE A 566 9.61 -18.81 18.60
C PHE A 566 9.77 -19.97 19.58
N ALA A 567 9.21 -21.13 19.21
CA ALA A 567 9.53 -22.39 19.86
C ALA A 567 10.93 -22.83 19.44
N GLU A 568 11.68 -23.46 20.36
CA GLU A 568 13.01 -24.00 20.08
C GLU A 568 12.96 -25.08 19.00
N LEU A 569 13.83 -25.02 18.00
CA LEU A 569 13.87 -25.90 16.83
C LEU A 569 15.19 -26.67 16.68
N ASN A 570 15.76 -27.20 17.77
CA ASN A 570 16.93 -28.08 17.74
C ASN A 570 18.10 -27.54 16.88
N ASN A 571 18.58 -26.35 17.17
CA ASN A 571 19.67 -25.64 16.46
C ASN A 571 19.38 -25.35 14.97
N ALA A 572 18.16 -25.12 14.59
CA ALA A 572 17.85 -24.57 13.27
C ALA A 572 18.27 -23.11 13.19
N GLU A 573 18.69 -22.67 11.99
CA GLU A 573 18.94 -21.26 11.71
C GLU A 573 18.06 -20.80 10.54
N ALA A 574 17.59 -19.54 10.60
CA ALA A 574 16.87 -18.93 9.50
C ALA A 574 17.37 -17.50 9.23
N ALA A 575 17.46 -17.13 7.95
CA ALA A 575 17.85 -15.81 7.52
C ALA A 575 16.67 -14.83 7.66
N ALA A 576 16.89 -13.76 8.40
CA ALA A 576 16.04 -12.60 8.48
C ALA A 576 16.71 -11.41 7.78
N TYR A 577 15.91 -10.50 7.22
CA TYR A 577 16.36 -9.31 6.53
C TYR A 577 15.74 -8.09 7.18
N THR A 578 16.56 -7.07 7.46
CA THR A 578 16.13 -5.84 8.10
C THR A 578 16.87 -4.64 7.54
N SER A 579 16.63 -3.44 8.08
CA SER A 579 17.34 -2.24 7.72
C SER A 579 18.83 -2.28 8.11
N PRO A 580 19.71 -1.61 7.36
CA PRO A 580 21.09 -1.35 7.78
C PRO A 580 21.18 -0.66 9.15
N GLU A 581 20.25 0.23 9.44
CA GLU A 581 20.16 1.00 10.68
C GLU A 581 19.93 0.11 11.91
N ALA A 582 19.39 -1.10 11.72
CA ALA A 582 19.18 -2.08 12.79
C ALA A 582 20.48 -2.49 13.52
N VAL A 583 21.66 -2.26 12.93
CA VAL A 583 22.96 -2.58 13.54
C VAL A 583 23.13 -1.89 14.90
N GLN A 584 22.58 -0.69 15.07
CA GLN A 584 22.71 0.08 16.32
C GLN A 584 21.84 -0.44 17.48
N TYR A 585 20.92 -1.38 17.19
CA TYR A 585 19.97 -1.94 18.16
C TYR A 585 20.14 -3.46 18.36
N LEU A 586 21.18 -4.08 17.79
CA LEU A 586 21.38 -5.53 17.91
C LEU A 586 21.60 -6.02 19.34
N ASP A 587 22.05 -5.13 20.23
CA ASP A 587 22.22 -5.42 21.66
C ASP A 587 20.90 -5.49 22.44
N GLU A 588 19.77 -5.08 21.85
CA GLU A 588 18.43 -5.31 22.42
C GLU A 588 17.97 -6.76 22.29
N LEU A 589 18.58 -7.52 21.38
CA LEU A 589 18.27 -8.95 21.21
C LEU A 589 19.12 -9.80 22.16
N PRO A 590 18.60 -10.94 22.65
CA PRO A 590 19.34 -11.86 23.51
C PRO A 590 20.70 -12.24 22.90
N GLU A 591 21.73 -12.33 23.73
CA GLU A 591 23.07 -12.72 23.31
C GLU A 591 23.06 -14.08 22.59
N GLY A 592 23.66 -14.13 21.41
CA GLY A 592 23.73 -15.33 20.58
C GLY A 592 22.46 -15.66 19.77
N GLN A 593 21.37 -14.91 19.93
CA GLN A 593 20.15 -15.12 19.15
C GLN A 593 20.32 -14.79 17.66
N VAL A 594 21.12 -13.78 17.35
CA VAL A 594 21.36 -13.36 15.95
C VAL A 594 22.85 -13.28 15.64
N ARG A 595 23.20 -13.58 14.39
CA ARG A 595 24.54 -13.38 13.82
C ARG A 595 24.43 -12.46 12.61
N ASN A 596 25.14 -11.33 12.65
CA ASN A 596 25.22 -10.41 11.53
C ASN A 596 26.01 -11.03 10.36
N CYS A 597 25.39 -11.13 9.18
CA CYS A 597 25.96 -11.70 7.97
C CYS A 597 26.28 -10.66 6.89
N GLY A 598 26.20 -9.37 7.24
CA GLY A 598 26.51 -8.26 6.33
C GLY A 598 25.34 -7.87 5.42
N MET A 599 25.64 -7.01 4.46
CA MET A 599 24.65 -6.39 3.57
C MET A 599 24.36 -7.28 2.36
N THR A 600 23.08 -7.30 1.96
CA THR A 600 22.68 -7.92 0.69
C THR A 600 22.86 -6.95 -0.49
N PRO A 601 22.89 -7.43 -1.74
CA PRO A 601 22.91 -6.57 -2.93
C PRO A 601 21.67 -5.65 -3.04
N LYS A 602 20.56 -6.00 -2.37
CA LYS A 602 19.35 -5.18 -2.29
C LYS A 602 19.39 -4.13 -1.17
N GLY A 603 20.49 -4.03 -0.43
CA GLY A 603 20.68 -3.05 0.63
C GLY A 603 20.09 -3.43 1.99
N PHE A 604 19.62 -4.66 2.19
CA PHE A 604 19.18 -5.15 3.50
C PHE A 604 20.34 -5.68 4.33
N LEU A 605 20.30 -5.48 5.63
CA LEU A 605 21.12 -6.22 6.57
C LEU A 605 20.60 -7.65 6.69
N LYS A 606 21.46 -8.64 6.44
CA LYS A 606 21.15 -10.06 6.64
C LYS A 606 21.58 -10.49 8.04
N LEU A 607 20.64 -11.00 8.79
CA LEU A 607 20.85 -11.60 10.10
C LEU A 607 20.54 -13.10 10.01
N MET A 608 21.35 -13.93 10.67
CA MET A 608 21.06 -15.34 10.87
C MET A 608 20.53 -15.53 12.27
N LEU A 609 19.30 -15.96 12.38
CA LEU A 609 18.56 -16.15 13.62
C LEU A 609 18.69 -17.61 14.07
N ALA A 610 19.11 -17.84 15.31
CA ALA A 610 19.07 -19.15 15.97
C ALA A 610 17.65 -19.43 16.50
N LEU A 611 17.11 -20.62 16.17
CA LEU A 611 15.75 -21.05 16.49
C LEU A 611 15.71 -22.29 17.35
#